data_bc1f70fa5b94de5f45e3ebaaec58dc77
#
_entry.id   bc1f70fa5b94de5f45e3ebaaec58dc77
#
_cell.length_a   1.000
_cell.length_b   1.000
_cell.length_c   1.000
_cell.angle_alpha   90.00
_cell.angle_beta   90.00
_cell.angle_gamma   90.00
#
_symmetry.space_group_name_H-M   'P 1'
#
loop_
_entity.id
_entity.type
_entity.pdbx_description
1 polymer ?
#
loop_
_entity_poly.entity_id
_entity_poly.type
_entity_poly.pdbx_seq_one_letter_code
_entity_poly.pdbx_strand_id
1 'polypeptide(L)'
;MVCMHETTSERFDFRTAMEGYAKAGIRAVEPSLVKVREFAQKESAAAARRLLDDLGLKAMSSSNQVGLPEPGDARARSLEDLKWKCELAQAIGCDRIVAPSAGTGQYTEDDYKRGADNLREAADIARPFGVRIMLEFTRTSRFAASLPTALRLVREANHSNVRVMMDTYHFWAGISKFEDLDLLRDGELHHLHFEDVPADPPREILGQPNRVFPGEGITPLGRIVEVLKRKRYAGAASLEMFNPAIQAMDPYQAAVRARAAIEPLIR
;
A
#
# COMPACT_ATOMS: atom_id res chain seq x y z
N MET A 1 12.24 -2.80 -8.01
CA MET A 1 12.00 -1.60 -8.86
C MET A 1 11.34 -0.50 -8.05
N VAL A 2 11.54 0.77 -8.43
CA VAL A 2 10.86 1.92 -7.79
C VAL A 2 9.43 2.01 -8.28
N CYS A 3 8.49 2.22 -7.35
CA CYS A 3 7.07 2.48 -7.61
C CYS A 3 6.67 3.82 -6.97
N MET A 4 5.73 4.53 -7.59
CA MET A 4 5.18 5.77 -7.03
C MET A 4 3.72 5.56 -6.64
N HIS A 5 3.42 5.73 -5.36
CA HIS A 5 2.04 5.82 -4.88
C HIS A 5 1.49 7.22 -5.16
N GLU A 6 0.30 7.31 -5.74
CA GLU A 6 -0.26 8.59 -6.21
C GLU A 6 -0.57 9.57 -5.07
N THR A 7 -0.71 9.11 -3.81
CA THR A 7 -0.78 9.97 -2.63
C THR A 7 0.43 10.91 -2.52
N THR A 8 1.60 10.51 -3.02
CA THR A 8 2.79 11.37 -3.07
C THR A 8 2.58 12.63 -3.94
N SER A 9 1.64 12.59 -4.88
CA SER A 9 1.23 13.72 -5.73
C SER A 9 -0.27 14.03 -5.55
N GLU A 10 -0.72 14.08 -4.29
CA GLU A 10 -2.14 14.21 -3.94
C GLU A 10 -2.83 15.42 -4.55
N ARG A 11 -2.09 16.53 -4.74
CA ARG A 11 -2.62 17.79 -5.28
C ARG A 11 -2.83 17.81 -6.80
N PHE A 12 -2.42 16.75 -7.49
CA PHE A 12 -2.47 16.65 -8.95
C PHE A 12 -3.51 15.63 -9.38
N ASP A 13 -4.09 15.82 -10.56
CA ASP A 13 -4.98 14.84 -11.16
C ASP A 13 -4.22 13.60 -11.66
N PHE A 14 -4.97 12.54 -11.98
CA PHE A 14 -4.41 11.26 -12.42
C PHE A 14 -3.49 11.40 -13.63
N ARG A 15 -3.89 12.13 -14.69
CA ARG A 15 -3.08 12.30 -15.89
C ARG A 15 -1.76 13.00 -15.59
N THR A 16 -1.83 14.14 -14.91
CA THR A 16 -0.65 14.95 -14.55
C THR A 16 0.35 14.15 -13.71
N ALA A 17 -0.14 13.38 -12.73
CA ALA A 17 0.72 12.56 -11.90
C ALA A 17 1.40 11.45 -12.72
N MET A 18 0.65 10.70 -13.54
CA MET A 18 1.18 9.61 -14.35
C MET A 18 2.19 10.10 -15.41
N GLU A 19 1.91 11.20 -16.10
CA GLU A 19 2.84 11.80 -17.06
C GLU A 19 4.15 12.25 -16.40
N GLY A 20 4.06 12.90 -15.23
CA GLY A 20 5.24 13.29 -14.44
C GLY A 20 6.10 12.09 -14.03
N TYR A 21 5.47 11.02 -13.54
CA TYR A 21 6.17 9.79 -13.14
C TYR A 21 6.85 9.09 -14.32
N ALA A 22 6.13 8.95 -15.44
CA ALA A 22 6.68 8.33 -16.65
C ALA A 22 7.88 9.12 -17.20
N LYS A 23 7.78 10.47 -17.24
CA LYS A 23 8.87 11.36 -17.65
C LYS A 23 10.10 11.22 -16.78
N ALA A 24 9.94 10.97 -15.48
CA ALA A 24 11.04 10.69 -14.55
C ALA A 24 11.63 9.26 -14.72
N GLY A 25 11.10 8.46 -15.63
CA GLY A 25 11.57 7.09 -15.86
C GLY A 25 10.99 6.06 -14.89
N ILE A 26 9.95 6.37 -14.15
CA ILE A 26 9.17 5.40 -13.38
C ILE A 26 8.47 4.44 -14.36
N ARG A 27 8.32 3.18 -13.94
CA ARG A 27 7.62 2.14 -14.71
C ARG A 27 6.56 1.40 -13.89
N ALA A 28 6.49 1.65 -12.60
CA ALA A 28 5.54 1.07 -11.67
C ALA A 28 4.83 2.18 -10.89
N VAL A 29 3.51 2.12 -10.81
CA VAL A 29 2.69 3.10 -10.11
C VAL A 29 1.63 2.42 -9.26
N GLU A 30 1.18 3.13 -8.26
CA GLU A 30 0.10 2.76 -7.38
C GLU A 30 -0.98 3.85 -7.44
N PRO A 31 -1.86 3.80 -8.46
CA PRO A 31 -2.83 4.85 -8.69
C PRO A 31 -3.94 4.85 -7.64
N SER A 32 -4.44 6.03 -7.30
CA SER A 32 -5.67 6.19 -6.53
C SER A 32 -6.89 5.83 -7.38
N LEU A 33 -7.63 4.79 -7.01
CA LEU A 33 -8.85 4.42 -7.73
C LEU A 33 -9.93 5.51 -7.68
N VAL A 34 -9.90 6.40 -6.70
CA VAL A 34 -10.78 7.57 -6.66
C VAL A 34 -10.43 8.51 -7.82
N LYS A 35 -9.15 8.86 -7.99
CA LYS A 35 -8.70 9.73 -9.09
C LYS A 35 -8.86 9.06 -10.46
N VAL A 36 -8.61 7.75 -10.54
CA VAL A 36 -8.90 6.97 -11.76
C VAL A 36 -10.40 7.02 -12.11
N ARG A 37 -11.28 6.92 -11.11
CA ARG A 37 -12.74 7.05 -11.30
C ARG A 37 -13.13 8.44 -11.78
N GLU A 38 -12.57 9.49 -11.19
CA GLU A 38 -12.80 10.88 -11.64
C GLU A 38 -12.34 11.09 -13.09
N PHE A 39 -11.19 10.52 -13.46
CA PHE A 39 -10.71 10.52 -14.83
C PHE A 39 -11.66 9.73 -15.75
N ALA A 40 -12.10 8.54 -15.32
CA ALA A 40 -12.98 7.69 -16.11
C ALA A 40 -14.39 8.27 -16.31
N GLN A 41 -14.85 9.13 -15.40
CA GLN A 41 -16.12 9.86 -15.56
C GLN A 41 -16.03 10.92 -16.68
N LYS A 42 -14.86 11.48 -16.94
CA LYS A 42 -14.62 12.47 -18.00
C LYS A 42 -14.29 11.83 -19.35
N GLU A 43 -13.60 10.70 -19.31
CA GLU A 43 -13.14 10.00 -20.51
C GLU A 43 -13.69 8.56 -20.56
N SER A 44 -13.01 7.60 -19.92
CA SER A 44 -13.46 6.22 -19.65
C SER A 44 -12.40 5.44 -18.87
N ALA A 45 -12.76 4.31 -18.27
CA ALA A 45 -11.79 3.38 -17.67
C ALA A 45 -10.80 2.81 -18.70
N ALA A 46 -11.28 2.55 -19.93
CA ALA A 46 -10.42 2.12 -21.03
C ALA A 46 -9.40 3.22 -21.44
N ALA A 47 -9.79 4.51 -21.36
CA ALA A 47 -8.85 5.61 -21.58
C ALA A 47 -7.79 5.69 -20.48
N ALA A 48 -8.15 5.45 -19.21
CA ALA A 48 -7.19 5.37 -18.11
C ALA A 48 -6.18 4.24 -18.33
N ARG A 49 -6.64 3.07 -18.77
CA ARG A 49 -5.75 1.95 -19.13
C ARG A 49 -4.81 2.33 -20.27
N ARG A 50 -5.34 2.89 -21.38
CA ARG A 50 -4.51 3.33 -22.51
C ARG A 50 -3.48 4.36 -22.09
N LEU A 51 -3.83 5.33 -21.25
CA LEU A 51 -2.86 6.30 -20.72
C LEU A 51 -1.69 5.62 -20.02
N LEU A 52 -1.96 4.64 -19.14
CA LEU A 52 -0.91 3.89 -18.46
C LEU A 52 -0.04 3.10 -19.44
N ASP A 53 -0.65 2.43 -20.43
CA ASP A 53 0.05 1.63 -21.43
C ASP A 53 0.92 2.52 -22.34
N ASP A 54 0.40 3.65 -22.81
CA ASP A 54 1.12 4.62 -23.67
C ASP A 54 2.32 5.24 -22.93
N LEU A 55 2.19 5.46 -21.63
CA LEU A 55 3.27 5.96 -20.77
C LEU A 55 4.25 4.84 -20.31
N GLY A 56 3.97 3.58 -20.64
CA GLY A 56 4.76 2.44 -20.20
C GLY A 56 4.72 2.23 -18.69
N LEU A 57 3.61 2.57 -18.04
CA LEU A 57 3.38 2.43 -16.60
C LEU A 57 2.58 1.17 -16.29
N LYS A 58 3.01 0.42 -15.29
CA LYS A 58 2.27 -0.72 -14.74
C LYS A 58 1.63 -0.33 -13.42
N ALA A 59 0.30 -0.43 -13.32
CA ALA A 59 -0.40 -0.35 -12.05
C ALA A 59 -0.08 -1.58 -11.20
N MET A 60 0.64 -1.38 -10.08
CA MET A 60 1.11 -2.45 -9.21
C MET A 60 0.12 -2.77 -8.11
N SER A 61 -0.56 -1.76 -7.59
CA SER A 61 -1.43 -1.83 -6.43
C SER A 61 -2.35 -0.62 -6.40
N SER A 62 -3.33 -0.63 -5.54
CA SER A 62 -4.12 0.52 -5.08
C SER A 62 -4.66 0.24 -3.69
N SER A 63 -5.31 1.20 -3.04
CA SER A 63 -5.75 1.06 -1.65
C SER A 63 -7.26 1.08 -1.48
N ASN A 64 -7.77 0.27 -0.54
CA ASN A 64 -9.15 0.29 -0.08
C ASN A 64 -9.29 -0.23 1.35
N GLN A 65 -10.13 0.39 2.16
CA GLN A 65 -10.52 -0.15 3.46
C GLN A 65 -11.64 -1.19 3.30
N VAL A 66 -11.48 -2.35 3.93
CA VAL A 66 -12.44 -3.46 3.87
C VAL A 66 -13.17 -3.73 5.19
N GLY A 67 -13.07 -2.84 6.16
CA GLY A 67 -13.80 -2.93 7.43
C GLY A 67 -13.54 -4.25 8.17
N LEU A 68 -12.29 -4.60 8.45
CA LEU A 68 -11.93 -5.91 8.97
C LEU A 68 -12.59 -6.28 10.30
N PRO A 69 -12.57 -5.40 11.34
CA PRO A 69 -13.20 -5.72 12.62
C PRO A 69 -14.69 -5.32 12.69
N GLU A 70 -15.18 -4.51 11.76
CA GLU A 70 -16.51 -3.93 11.82
C GLU A 70 -17.60 -4.94 11.45
N PRO A 71 -18.68 -5.06 12.24
CA PRO A 71 -19.88 -5.80 11.87
C PRO A 71 -20.92 -4.91 11.16
N GLY A 72 -21.96 -5.55 10.58
CA GLY A 72 -23.18 -4.88 10.13
C GLY A 72 -23.02 -3.93 8.94
N ASP A 73 -23.79 -2.85 8.92
CA ASP A 73 -23.95 -1.95 7.76
C ASP A 73 -22.64 -1.24 7.34
N ALA A 74 -21.76 -0.92 8.29
CA ALA A 74 -20.47 -0.32 7.96
C ALA A 74 -19.62 -1.26 7.11
N ARG A 75 -19.64 -2.55 7.44
CA ARG A 75 -18.97 -3.56 6.66
C ARG A 75 -19.63 -3.77 5.30
N ALA A 76 -20.95 -3.87 5.24
CA ALA A 76 -21.68 -4.03 3.98
C ALA A 76 -21.30 -2.91 2.99
N ARG A 77 -21.30 -1.66 3.44
CA ARG A 77 -20.85 -0.52 2.61
C ARG A 77 -19.40 -0.64 2.16
N SER A 78 -18.51 -1.12 3.03
CA SER A 78 -17.10 -1.30 2.66
C SER A 78 -16.90 -2.38 1.60
N LEU A 79 -17.73 -3.43 1.59
CA LEU A 79 -17.70 -4.47 0.58
C LEU A 79 -18.27 -4.01 -0.77
N GLU A 80 -19.32 -3.19 -0.77
CA GLU A 80 -19.82 -2.55 -1.99
C GLU A 80 -18.78 -1.60 -2.59
N ASP A 81 -18.10 -0.83 -1.74
CA ASP A 81 -16.98 0.03 -2.15
C ASP A 81 -15.82 -0.80 -2.74
N LEU A 82 -15.48 -1.92 -2.11
CA LEU A 82 -14.47 -2.83 -2.62
C LEU A 82 -14.82 -3.36 -4.01
N LYS A 83 -16.08 -3.70 -4.27
CA LYS A 83 -16.50 -4.29 -5.53
C LYS A 83 -16.24 -3.36 -6.72
N TRP A 84 -16.72 -2.11 -6.67
CA TRP A 84 -16.47 -1.18 -7.78
C TRP A 84 -14.97 -0.86 -7.94
N LYS A 85 -14.20 -0.85 -6.86
CA LYS A 85 -12.75 -0.68 -6.91
C LYS A 85 -12.06 -1.86 -7.57
N CYS A 86 -12.52 -3.10 -7.30
CA CYS A 86 -12.02 -4.28 -8.01
C CYS A 86 -12.32 -4.25 -9.52
N GLU A 87 -13.51 -3.81 -9.90
CA GLU A 87 -13.90 -3.62 -11.30
C GLU A 87 -12.97 -2.61 -11.99
N LEU A 88 -12.72 -1.49 -11.34
CA LEU A 88 -11.85 -0.44 -11.89
C LEU A 88 -10.37 -0.87 -11.90
N ALA A 89 -9.91 -1.55 -10.84
CA ALA A 89 -8.56 -2.12 -10.77
C ALA A 89 -8.33 -3.10 -11.92
N GLN A 90 -9.27 -4.02 -12.17
CA GLN A 90 -9.21 -4.92 -13.32
C GLN A 90 -9.13 -4.15 -14.64
N ALA A 91 -9.97 -3.12 -14.81
CA ALA A 91 -10.01 -2.31 -16.04
C ALA A 91 -8.67 -1.65 -16.36
N ILE A 92 -7.92 -1.20 -15.34
CA ILE A 92 -6.59 -0.58 -15.52
C ILE A 92 -5.43 -1.58 -15.41
N GLY A 93 -5.73 -2.89 -15.24
CA GLY A 93 -4.70 -3.94 -15.14
C GLY A 93 -3.96 -3.99 -13.81
N CYS A 94 -4.56 -3.50 -12.73
CA CYS A 94 -4.06 -3.60 -11.37
C CYS A 94 -4.55 -4.91 -10.74
N ASP A 95 -3.63 -5.76 -10.24
CA ASP A 95 -3.94 -7.11 -9.76
C ASP A 95 -4.03 -7.21 -8.22
N ARG A 96 -3.96 -6.08 -7.50
CA ARG A 96 -3.98 -6.08 -6.03
C ARG A 96 -4.50 -4.78 -5.44
N ILE A 97 -5.15 -4.93 -4.28
CA ILE A 97 -5.65 -3.81 -3.47
C ILE A 97 -5.09 -3.95 -2.06
N VAL A 98 -4.48 -2.89 -1.55
CA VAL A 98 -4.07 -2.76 -0.15
C VAL A 98 -5.29 -2.50 0.72
N ALA A 99 -5.42 -3.24 1.81
CA ALA A 99 -6.45 -3.09 2.82
C ALA A 99 -5.82 -2.65 4.16
N PRO A 100 -5.70 -1.33 4.41
CA PRO A 100 -5.16 -0.82 5.65
C PRO A 100 -6.05 -1.18 6.84
N SER A 101 -5.43 -1.66 7.92
CA SER A 101 -6.12 -1.87 9.18
C SER A 101 -6.35 -0.53 9.89
N ALA A 102 -7.62 -0.14 10.08
CA ALA A 102 -8.00 1.14 10.66
C ALA A 102 -8.81 1.02 11.97
N GLY A 103 -8.76 -0.13 12.62
CA GLY A 103 -9.54 -0.39 13.83
C GLY A 103 -9.14 0.50 14.99
N THR A 104 -10.11 1.18 15.64
CA THR A 104 -9.90 2.11 16.77
C THR A 104 -10.58 1.66 18.07
N GLY A 105 -11.35 0.55 18.03
CA GLY A 105 -12.11 0.00 19.15
C GLY A 105 -11.27 -0.77 20.16
N GLN A 106 -11.97 -1.46 21.05
CA GLN A 106 -11.41 -2.52 21.88
C GLN A 106 -11.83 -3.85 21.26
N TYR A 107 -10.89 -4.79 21.11
CA TYR A 107 -11.09 -6.03 20.38
C TYR A 107 -10.81 -7.25 21.26
N THR A 108 -11.54 -8.33 21.01
CA THR A 108 -11.43 -9.65 21.64
C THR A 108 -10.87 -10.66 20.66
N GLU A 109 -10.57 -11.86 21.11
CA GLU A 109 -10.15 -12.97 20.24
C GLU A 109 -11.20 -13.35 19.18
N ASP A 110 -12.50 -13.17 19.48
CA ASP A 110 -13.56 -13.42 18.51
C ASP A 110 -13.61 -12.35 17.40
N ASP A 111 -13.17 -11.11 17.70
CA ASP A 111 -12.99 -10.07 16.69
C ASP A 111 -11.86 -10.41 15.72
N TYR A 112 -10.78 -11.04 16.20
CA TYR A 112 -9.67 -11.51 15.33
C TYR A 112 -10.12 -12.67 14.43
N LYS A 113 -10.89 -13.63 14.94
CA LYS A 113 -11.50 -14.68 14.11
C LYS A 113 -12.40 -14.07 13.03
N ARG A 114 -13.28 -13.15 13.42
CA ARG A 114 -14.14 -12.42 12.48
C ARG A 114 -13.32 -11.62 11.46
N GLY A 115 -12.20 -10.99 11.88
CA GLY A 115 -11.31 -10.29 10.97
C GLY A 115 -10.70 -11.19 9.90
N ALA A 116 -10.32 -12.43 10.27
CA ALA A 116 -9.83 -13.41 9.30
C ALA A 116 -10.94 -13.87 8.34
N ASP A 117 -12.17 -14.08 8.83
CA ASP A 117 -13.34 -14.39 8.00
C ASP A 117 -13.67 -13.24 7.06
N ASN A 118 -13.58 -12.02 7.55
CA ASN A 118 -13.81 -10.81 6.77
C ASN A 118 -12.76 -10.60 5.66
N LEU A 119 -11.51 -10.98 5.89
CA LEU A 119 -10.48 -11.00 4.84
C LEU A 119 -10.82 -12.04 3.77
N ARG A 120 -11.31 -13.20 4.16
CA ARG A 120 -11.72 -14.26 3.23
C ARG A 120 -12.87 -13.80 2.35
N GLU A 121 -13.91 -13.20 2.94
CA GLU A 121 -15.05 -12.66 2.20
C GLU A 121 -14.63 -11.55 1.22
N ALA A 122 -13.78 -10.61 1.65
CA ALA A 122 -13.23 -9.59 0.77
C ALA A 122 -12.43 -10.19 -0.41
N ALA A 123 -11.68 -11.26 -0.15
CA ALA A 123 -10.92 -11.97 -1.17
C ALA A 123 -11.82 -12.73 -2.15
N ASP A 124 -12.95 -13.30 -1.69
CA ASP A 124 -13.94 -13.94 -2.56
C ASP A 124 -14.60 -12.92 -3.49
N ILE A 125 -14.89 -11.70 -3.00
CA ILE A 125 -15.41 -10.60 -3.82
C ILE A 125 -14.38 -10.17 -4.87
N ALA A 126 -13.10 -10.08 -4.51
CA ALA A 126 -12.03 -9.59 -5.38
C ALA A 126 -11.57 -10.63 -6.43
N ARG A 127 -11.71 -11.93 -6.12
CA ARG A 127 -11.22 -13.03 -6.96
C ARG A 127 -11.74 -13.03 -8.40
N PRO A 128 -13.04 -12.81 -8.69
CA PRO A 128 -13.56 -12.77 -10.06
C PRO A 128 -12.91 -11.69 -10.94
N PHE A 129 -12.38 -10.64 -10.33
CA PHE A 129 -11.70 -9.52 -11.00
C PHE A 129 -10.19 -9.77 -11.17
N GLY A 130 -9.67 -10.91 -10.70
CA GLY A 130 -8.24 -11.18 -10.68
C GLY A 130 -7.44 -10.33 -9.70
N VAL A 131 -8.11 -9.72 -8.71
CA VAL A 131 -7.52 -8.80 -7.72
C VAL A 131 -7.27 -9.53 -6.41
N ARG A 132 -6.08 -9.35 -5.82
CA ARG A 132 -5.71 -9.86 -4.49
C ARG A 132 -5.91 -8.79 -3.43
N ILE A 133 -6.31 -9.20 -2.23
CA ILE A 133 -6.40 -8.34 -1.05
C ILE A 133 -5.10 -8.46 -0.26
N MET A 134 -4.45 -7.34 -0.01
CA MET A 134 -3.22 -7.29 0.77
C MET A 134 -3.46 -6.55 2.08
N LEU A 135 -3.41 -7.29 3.19
CA LEU A 135 -3.55 -6.69 4.52
C LEU A 135 -2.31 -5.85 4.85
N GLU A 136 -2.54 -4.58 5.16
CA GLU A 136 -1.57 -3.67 5.74
C GLU A 136 -1.85 -3.48 7.23
N PHE A 137 -0.86 -3.75 8.09
CA PHE A 137 -0.93 -3.31 9.48
C PHE A 137 -0.55 -1.83 9.57
N THR A 138 -1.27 -1.08 10.40
CA THR A 138 -0.98 0.34 10.57
C THR A 138 -0.69 0.67 12.03
N ARG A 139 0.30 1.50 12.31
CA ARG A 139 0.74 1.83 13.67
C ARG A 139 -0.35 2.42 14.58
N THR A 140 -1.38 3.02 13.99
CA THR A 140 -2.49 3.64 14.71
C THR A 140 -3.67 2.71 14.93
N SER A 141 -3.68 1.55 14.28
CA SER A 141 -4.72 0.54 14.47
C SER A 141 -4.62 -0.09 15.86
N ARG A 142 -5.77 -0.30 16.50
CA ARG A 142 -5.88 -1.15 17.70
C ARG A 142 -6.22 -2.60 17.35
N PHE A 143 -6.49 -2.89 16.07
CA PHE A 143 -6.82 -4.23 15.61
C PHE A 143 -5.60 -4.96 15.04
N ALA A 144 -4.95 -4.42 14.02
CA ALA A 144 -3.73 -4.99 13.47
C ALA A 144 -2.67 -3.89 13.32
N ALA A 145 -1.80 -3.76 14.32
CA ALA A 145 -0.79 -2.71 14.41
C ALA A 145 0.64 -3.22 14.20
N SER A 146 0.83 -4.51 13.95
CA SER A 146 2.15 -5.12 13.81
C SER A 146 2.19 -6.21 12.74
N LEU A 147 3.39 -6.47 12.23
CA LEU A 147 3.62 -7.55 11.28
C LEU A 147 3.18 -8.93 11.81
N PRO A 148 3.50 -9.34 13.07
CA PRO A 148 3.01 -10.61 13.60
C PRO A 148 1.49 -10.75 13.57
N THR A 149 0.75 -9.70 13.93
CA THR A 149 -0.72 -9.72 13.91
C THR A 149 -1.26 -9.81 12.47
N ALA A 150 -0.68 -9.07 11.54
CA ALA A 150 -1.07 -9.16 10.13
C ALA A 150 -0.82 -10.56 9.55
N LEU A 151 0.34 -11.15 9.85
CA LEU A 151 0.66 -12.53 9.44
C LEU A 151 -0.30 -13.55 10.04
N ARG A 152 -0.67 -13.39 11.32
CA ARG A 152 -1.68 -14.25 11.98
C ARG A 152 -3.00 -14.19 11.19
N LEU A 153 -3.55 -13.00 10.97
CA LEU A 153 -4.83 -12.81 10.27
C LEU A 153 -4.82 -13.37 8.84
N VAL A 154 -3.75 -13.10 8.06
CA VAL A 154 -3.60 -13.61 6.69
C VAL A 154 -3.53 -15.14 6.67
N ARG A 155 -2.79 -15.75 7.62
CA ARG A 155 -2.65 -17.20 7.72
C ARG A 155 -3.93 -17.88 8.21
N GLU A 156 -4.67 -17.28 9.15
CA GLU A 156 -5.97 -17.75 9.63
C GLU A 156 -7.06 -17.60 8.54
N ALA A 157 -7.02 -16.52 7.74
CA ALA A 157 -7.89 -16.40 6.57
C ALA A 157 -7.71 -17.57 5.60
N ASN A 158 -6.50 -18.12 5.49
CA ASN A 158 -6.16 -19.29 4.68
C ASN A 158 -6.77 -19.25 3.27
N HIS A 159 -6.64 -18.10 2.59
CA HIS A 159 -7.22 -17.87 1.28
C HIS A 159 -6.14 -17.48 0.27
N SER A 160 -6.14 -18.15 -0.91
CA SER A 160 -5.11 -17.94 -1.94
C SER A 160 -5.04 -16.51 -2.49
N ASN A 161 -6.09 -15.71 -2.28
CA ASN A 161 -6.19 -14.32 -2.76
C ASN A 161 -5.96 -13.28 -1.64
N VAL A 162 -5.61 -13.73 -0.42
CA VAL A 162 -5.22 -12.85 0.69
C VAL A 162 -3.70 -12.88 0.84
N ARG A 163 -3.08 -11.74 1.02
CA ARG A 163 -1.63 -11.59 1.22
C ARG A 163 -1.34 -10.52 2.28
N VAL A 164 -0.10 -10.49 2.75
CA VAL A 164 0.41 -9.41 3.61
C VAL A 164 1.21 -8.40 2.77
N MET A 165 1.10 -7.15 3.13
CA MET A 165 2.01 -6.10 2.72
C MET A 165 2.63 -5.43 3.95
N MET A 166 3.70 -4.68 3.75
CA MET A 166 4.38 -3.93 4.78
C MET A 166 4.64 -2.50 4.32
N ASP A 167 4.42 -1.57 5.21
CA ASP A 167 4.82 -0.17 5.11
C ASP A 167 5.95 0.07 6.10
N THR A 168 7.09 0.59 5.64
CA THR A 168 8.28 0.79 6.48
C THR A 168 8.06 1.82 7.58
N TYR A 169 7.21 2.84 7.35
CA TYR A 169 6.81 3.78 8.38
C TYR A 169 5.97 3.08 9.47
N HIS A 170 4.95 2.32 9.10
CA HIS A 170 4.13 1.59 10.05
C HIS A 170 4.91 0.52 10.80
N PHE A 171 5.85 -0.13 10.12
CA PHE A 171 6.73 -1.12 10.73
C PHE A 171 7.68 -0.49 11.77
N TRP A 172 8.40 0.56 11.38
CA TRP A 172 9.45 1.16 12.22
C TRP A 172 8.92 2.10 13.30
N ALA A 173 7.95 2.96 12.94
CA ALA A 173 7.33 3.89 13.90
C ALA A 173 6.24 3.24 14.77
N GLY A 174 5.84 2.00 14.48
CA GLY A 174 4.85 1.23 15.22
C GLY A 174 5.45 0.34 16.31
N ILE A 175 4.72 -0.71 16.64
CA ILE A 175 5.06 -1.68 17.69
C ILE A 175 5.76 -2.94 17.18
N SER A 176 5.93 -3.09 15.86
CA SER A 176 6.72 -4.18 15.28
C SER A 176 8.18 -4.08 15.69
N LYS A 177 8.84 -5.22 15.77
CA LYS A 177 10.27 -5.33 16.06
C LYS A 177 11.02 -5.75 14.80
N PHE A 178 12.31 -5.41 14.71
CA PHE A 178 13.11 -5.79 13.55
C PHE A 178 13.12 -7.31 13.34
N GLU A 179 13.16 -8.08 14.42
CA GLU A 179 13.17 -9.55 14.43
C GLU A 179 11.84 -10.15 13.91
N ASP A 180 10.75 -9.38 13.89
CA ASP A 180 9.47 -9.84 13.33
C ASP A 180 9.57 -10.16 11.83
N LEU A 181 10.56 -9.59 11.13
CA LEU A 181 10.83 -9.89 9.73
C LEU A 181 11.22 -11.38 9.52
N ASP A 182 11.77 -12.04 10.54
CA ASP A 182 12.11 -13.46 10.48
C ASP A 182 10.87 -14.36 10.40
N LEU A 183 9.72 -13.88 10.87
CA LEU A 183 8.43 -14.58 10.80
C LEU A 183 7.90 -14.71 9.37
N LEU A 184 8.35 -13.86 8.43
CA LEU A 184 7.98 -13.95 7.03
C LEU A 184 8.49 -15.28 6.44
N ARG A 185 7.59 -15.96 5.72
CA ARG A 185 7.96 -17.08 4.84
C ARG A 185 8.46 -16.55 3.50
N ASP A 186 9.17 -17.37 2.73
CA ASP A 186 9.63 -17.02 1.40
C ASP A 186 8.47 -16.61 0.50
N GLY A 187 8.54 -15.44 -0.09
CA GLY A 187 7.52 -14.90 -1.00
C GLY A 187 6.17 -14.56 -0.35
N GLU A 188 6.07 -14.52 0.99
CA GLU A 188 4.81 -14.20 1.68
C GLU A 188 4.45 -12.72 1.65
N LEU A 189 5.48 -11.83 1.60
CA LEU A 189 5.27 -10.40 1.41
C LEU A 189 5.01 -10.08 -0.05
N HIS A 190 3.92 -9.39 -0.36
CA HIS A 190 3.50 -9.13 -1.73
C HIS A 190 3.61 -7.69 -2.19
N HIS A 191 3.69 -6.74 -1.27
CA HIS A 191 3.86 -5.33 -1.56
C HIS A 191 4.61 -4.62 -0.43
N LEU A 192 5.29 -3.52 -0.76
CA LEU A 192 6.10 -2.74 0.18
C LEU A 192 5.89 -1.25 -0.09
N HIS A 193 5.37 -0.52 0.90
CA HIS A 193 5.55 0.92 0.97
C HIS A 193 6.90 1.21 1.60
N PHE A 194 7.65 2.12 0.99
CA PHE A 194 9.07 2.28 1.26
C PHE A 194 9.44 3.75 1.43
N GLU A 195 9.32 4.24 2.62
CA GLU A 195 9.69 5.57 3.08
C GLU A 195 10.50 5.47 4.35
N ASP A 196 10.99 6.62 4.82
CA ASP A 196 11.79 6.74 6.02
C ASP A 196 11.09 7.64 7.06
N VAL A 197 11.59 7.64 8.29
CA VAL A 197 11.12 8.50 9.37
C VAL A 197 12.28 9.30 9.96
N PRO A 198 12.06 10.59 10.29
CA PRO A 198 13.13 11.40 10.89
C PRO A 198 13.42 10.96 12.33
N ALA A 199 14.57 11.39 12.86
CA ALA A 199 14.93 11.18 14.26
C ALA A 199 14.07 12.04 15.21
N ASP A 200 13.58 13.16 14.74
CA ASP A 200 12.73 14.12 15.46
C ASP A 200 11.49 14.42 14.61
N PRO A 201 10.29 14.43 15.20
CA PRO A 201 9.94 14.23 16.60
C PRO A 201 10.11 12.78 17.09
N PRO A 202 10.01 12.53 18.42
CA PRO A 202 10.02 11.17 18.98
C PRO A 202 8.99 10.25 18.35
N ARG A 203 9.29 8.94 18.28
CA ARG A 203 8.44 7.93 17.61
C ARG A 203 6.98 7.93 18.07
N GLU A 204 6.75 8.24 19.34
CA GLU A 204 5.42 8.26 19.96
C GLU A 204 4.47 9.28 19.32
N ILE A 205 5.02 10.41 18.87
CA ILE A 205 4.24 11.52 18.29
C ILE A 205 4.43 11.66 16.76
N LEU A 206 5.21 10.79 16.13
CA LEU A 206 5.30 10.76 14.66
C LEU A 206 3.93 10.56 14.04
N GLY A 207 3.59 11.40 13.06
CA GLY A 207 2.38 11.27 12.24
C GLY A 207 2.73 11.01 10.77
N GLN A 208 1.73 10.68 9.96
CA GLN A 208 1.89 10.49 8.52
C GLN A 208 2.63 11.66 7.81
N PRO A 209 2.41 12.94 8.19
CA PRO A 209 3.12 14.07 7.60
C PRO A 209 4.63 14.11 7.89
N ASN A 210 5.12 13.32 8.84
CA ASN A 210 6.54 13.28 9.18
C ASN A 210 7.35 12.31 8.30
N ARG A 211 6.72 11.56 7.39
CA ARG A 211 7.43 10.68 6.45
C ARG A 211 8.43 11.51 5.63
N VAL A 212 9.64 10.96 5.44
CA VAL A 212 10.71 11.55 4.63
C VAL A 212 11.17 10.56 3.55
N PHE A 213 11.93 11.02 2.57
CA PHE A 213 12.45 10.15 1.53
C PHE A 213 13.39 9.09 2.12
N PRO A 214 13.42 7.87 1.53
CA PRO A 214 14.34 6.82 1.96
C PRO A 214 15.79 7.30 2.02
N GLY A 215 16.44 7.05 3.18
CA GLY A 215 17.81 7.50 3.48
C GLY A 215 17.93 8.88 4.12
N GLU A 216 16.83 9.62 4.29
CA GLU A 216 16.81 10.92 5.00
C GLU A 216 16.45 10.76 6.48
N GLY A 217 16.18 9.54 6.94
CA GLY A 217 15.74 9.26 8.31
C GLY A 217 16.60 8.24 9.03
N ILE A 218 15.98 7.57 10.00
CA ILE A 218 16.66 6.63 10.91
C ILE A 218 16.21 5.18 10.74
N THR A 219 15.27 4.91 9.84
CA THR A 219 14.82 3.54 9.58
C THR A 219 15.97 2.73 8.98
N PRO A 220 16.29 1.53 9.48
CA PRO A 220 17.38 0.72 8.96
C PRO A 220 16.99 0.06 7.62
N LEU A 221 16.63 0.87 6.61
CA LEU A 221 16.07 0.43 5.34
C LEU A 221 16.96 -0.57 4.61
N GLY A 222 18.29 -0.36 4.59
CA GLY A 222 19.22 -1.31 3.98
C GLY A 222 19.13 -2.70 4.61
N ARG A 223 19.09 -2.78 5.95
CA ARG A 223 18.93 -4.06 6.67
C ARG A 223 17.56 -4.71 6.41
N ILE A 224 16.50 -3.91 6.31
CA ILE A 224 15.15 -4.39 5.94
C ILE A 224 15.20 -5.02 4.54
N VAL A 225 15.76 -4.31 3.56
CA VAL A 225 15.89 -4.81 2.18
C VAL A 225 16.70 -6.11 2.12
N GLU A 226 17.80 -6.23 2.86
CA GLU A 226 18.58 -7.47 2.93
C GLU A 226 17.75 -8.65 3.44
N VAL A 227 16.94 -8.44 4.50
CA VAL A 227 16.04 -9.49 5.00
C VAL A 227 15.00 -9.83 3.95
N LEU A 228 14.35 -8.85 3.34
CA LEU A 228 13.32 -9.06 2.33
C LEU A 228 13.87 -9.81 1.09
N LYS A 229 15.10 -9.51 0.66
CA LYS A 229 15.78 -10.28 -0.41
C LYS A 229 15.96 -11.75 -0.01
N ARG A 230 16.43 -12.04 1.21
CA ARG A 230 16.52 -13.43 1.70
C ARG A 230 15.16 -14.13 1.76
N LYS A 231 14.09 -13.39 2.08
CA LYS A 231 12.70 -13.88 2.07
C LYS A 231 12.07 -13.88 0.68
N ARG A 232 12.88 -13.73 -0.39
CA ARG A 232 12.46 -13.79 -1.80
C ARG A 232 11.39 -12.75 -2.17
N TYR A 233 11.41 -11.58 -1.53
CA TYR A 233 10.58 -10.48 -1.98
C TYR A 233 11.10 -9.96 -3.32
N ALA A 234 10.25 -10.00 -4.34
CA ALA A 234 10.57 -9.55 -5.72
C ALA A 234 9.65 -8.41 -6.19
N GLY A 235 8.91 -7.79 -5.27
CA GLY A 235 7.99 -6.69 -5.57
C GLY A 235 8.68 -5.34 -5.76
N ALA A 236 7.87 -4.30 -5.88
CA ALA A 236 8.33 -2.92 -5.95
C ALA A 236 8.55 -2.33 -4.56
N ALA A 237 9.42 -1.33 -4.47
CA ALA A 237 9.49 -0.39 -3.36
C ALA A 237 8.67 0.85 -3.76
N SER A 238 7.48 1.00 -3.19
CA SER A 238 6.51 2.04 -3.52
C SER A 238 6.62 3.20 -2.53
N LEU A 239 6.88 4.40 -3.04
CA LEU A 239 6.97 5.60 -2.20
C LEU A 239 5.56 6.15 -1.93
N GLU A 240 5.12 6.09 -0.67
CA GLU A 240 3.85 6.62 -0.21
C GLU A 240 4.06 7.78 0.76
N MET A 241 3.83 9.03 0.32
CA MET A 241 4.13 10.23 1.10
C MET A 241 2.88 11.00 1.47
N PHE A 242 2.75 11.28 2.77
CA PHE A 242 1.70 12.15 3.32
C PHE A 242 2.25 13.51 3.78
N ASN A 243 3.50 13.79 3.52
CA ASN A 243 4.13 15.08 3.83
C ASN A 243 3.57 16.15 2.88
N PRO A 244 2.90 17.23 3.39
CA PRO A 244 2.24 18.22 2.55
C PRO A 244 3.19 18.97 1.61
N ALA A 245 4.45 19.17 2.02
CA ALA A 245 5.45 19.81 1.17
C ALA A 245 5.85 18.92 -0.01
N ILE A 246 5.95 17.61 0.24
CA ILE A 246 6.24 16.62 -0.82
C ILE A 246 5.04 16.44 -1.74
N GLN A 247 3.82 16.36 -1.19
CA GLN A 247 2.59 16.25 -1.98
C GLN A 247 2.33 17.47 -2.88
N ALA A 248 2.95 18.61 -2.58
CA ALA A 248 2.89 19.83 -3.37
C ALA A 248 4.00 19.92 -4.43
N MET A 249 4.99 19.03 -4.41
CA MET A 249 6.06 19.01 -5.42
C MET A 249 5.47 18.61 -6.79
N ASP A 250 6.02 19.19 -7.84
CA ASP A 250 5.76 18.71 -9.20
C ASP A 250 6.00 17.19 -9.29
N PRO A 251 5.06 16.40 -9.88
CA PRO A 251 5.15 14.94 -9.91
C PRO A 251 6.43 14.39 -10.53
N TYR A 252 6.96 15.06 -11.56
CA TYR A 252 8.25 14.70 -12.16
C TYR A 252 9.39 14.88 -11.17
N GLN A 253 9.45 16.02 -10.45
CA GLN A 253 10.49 16.29 -9.47
C GLN A 253 10.41 15.32 -8.27
N ALA A 254 9.21 15.05 -7.77
CA ALA A 254 8.99 14.08 -6.71
C ALA A 254 9.50 12.68 -7.12
N ALA A 255 9.19 12.25 -8.35
CA ALA A 255 9.62 10.96 -8.87
C ALA A 255 11.13 10.87 -9.13
N VAL A 256 11.77 11.93 -9.61
CA VAL A 256 13.24 12.00 -9.75
C VAL A 256 13.90 11.84 -8.39
N ARG A 257 13.41 12.55 -7.36
CA ARG A 257 13.94 12.44 -6.00
C ARG A 257 13.70 11.04 -5.41
N ALA A 258 12.52 10.47 -5.61
CA ALA A 258 12.19 9.11 -5.19
C ALA A 258 13.18 8.07 -5.78
N ARG A 259 13.46 8.15 -7.08
CA ARG A 259 14.43 7.26 -7.73
C ARG A 259 15.82 7.41 -7.14
N ALA A 260 16.29 8.64 -6.98
CA ALA A 260 17.61 8.92 -6.41
C ALA A 260 17.75 8.37 -4.98
N ALA A 261 16.66 8.41 -4.19
CA ALA A 261 16.64 7.92 -2.81
C ALA A 261 16.53 6.39 -2.73
N ILE A 262 15.68 5.76 -3.55
CA ILE A 262 15.33 4.33 -3.44
C ILE A 262 16.31 3.42 -4.20
N GLU A 263 16.69 3.77 -5.43
CA GLU A 263 17.52 2.89 -6.29
C GLU A 263 18.81 2.39 -5.61
N PRO A 264 19.57 3.22 -4.87
CA PRO A 264 20.79 2.74 -4.19
C PRO A 264 20.51 1.70 -3.10
N LEU A 265 19.33 1.74 -2.47
CA LEU A 265 18.97 0.87 -1.35
C LEU A 265 18.46 -0.52 -1.81
N ILE A 266 17.87 -0.60 -3.00
CA ILE A 266 17.23 -1.85 -3.49
C ILE A 266 18.08 -2.65 -4.50
N ARG A 267 19.25 -2.14 -4.88
CA ARG A 267 20.19 -2.82 -5.78
C ARG A 267 20.75 -4.13 -5.24
#